data_a0c699cfb5607b8d5b76eacc06da5f27
#
_entry.id   a0c699cfb5607b8d5b76eacc06da5f27
#
_cell.length_a   1.000
_cell.length_b   1.000
_cell.length_c   1.000
_cell.angle_alpha   90.00
_cell.angle_beta   90.00
_cell.angle_gamma   90.00
#
_symmetry.space_group_name_H-M   'P 1'
#
loop_
_entity.id
_entity.type
_entity.pdbx_description
1 polymer ?
#
loop_
_entity_poly.entity_id
_entity_poly.type
_entity_poly.pdbx_seq_one_letter_code
_entity_poly.pdbx_strand_id
1 'polypeptide(L)'
;MIYSGKVNDISWTKGTWLILDIGFSNNKKSCGILLGDNAAKQLKFNDALDEVVRIARDKPLLNLVIEAPLSVAFDKSGNPKARRIEREGGRNRLWYVGPGCAVLVAGMYLMRKLYDSHPSADVKLFEGFISYKSKVTKSNHLRDVELLRKAIKAKQTLRHHVIKPEDLKTDPDDNIRSAFEVMNMKDIDLGIPPVIKVNG
;
A
#
# COMPACT_ATOMS: atom_id res chain seq x y z
N MET A 1 0.71 18.15 -1.31
CA MET A 1 1.63 17.58 -0.26
C MET A 1 1.41 16.07 -0.17
N ILE A 2 2.45 15.27 0.22
CA ILE A 2 2.30 13.80 0.39
C ILE A 2 2.49 13.49 1.87
N TYR A 3 1.56 12.71 2.47
CA TYR A 3 1.60 12.36 3.90
C TYR A 3 0.82 11.08 4.19
N SER A 4 1.05 10.48 5.37
CA SER A 4 0.27 9.34 5.84
C SER A 4 -1.19 9.71 6.04
N GLY A 5 -2.09 8.90 5.52
CA GLY A 5 -3.50 8.96 5.89
C GLY A 5 -3.71 8.54 7.34
N LYS A 6 -4.86 8.89 7.90
CA LYS A 6 -5.29 8.46 9.23
C LYS A 6 -6.49 7.53 9.09
N VAL A 7 -6.74 6.70 10.11
CA VAL A 7 -7.90 5.79 10.13
C VAL A 7 -9.21 6.55 9.86
N ASN A 8 -9.37 7.74 10.42
CA ASN A 8 -10.56 8.58 10.24
C ASN A 8 -10.68 9.20 8.83
N ASP A 9 -9.62 9.16 8.03
CA ASP A 9 -9.67 9.58 6.63
C ASP A 9 -10.27 8.51 5.71
N ILE A 10 -10.31 7.25 6.16
CA ILE A 10 -10.78 6.14 5.34
C ILE A 10 -12.31 6.24 5.19
N SER A 11 -12.72 6.93 4.14
CA SER A 11 -14.10 7.09 3.74
C SER A 11 -14.19 7.25 2.24
N TRP A 12 -14.94 6.35 1.58
CA TRP A 12 -15.06 6.36 0.11
C TRP A 12 -15.59 7.67 -0.47
N THR A 13 -16.40 8.39 0.32
CA THR A 13 -17.03 9.65 -0.11
C THR A 13 -16.13 10.88 0.04
N LYS A 14 -14.93 10.73 0.62
CA LYS A 14 -13.99 11.83 0.86
C LYS A 14 -12.80 11.73 -0.09
N GLY A 15 -12.67 12.69 -1.00
CA GLY A 15 -11.57 12.73 -1.97
C GLY A 15 -11.66 11.66 -3.06
N THR A 16 -10.66 11.62 -3.92
CA THR A 16 -10.53 10.63 -4.98
C THR A 16 -9.71 9.44 -4.48
N TRP A 17 -10.20 8.23 -4.64
CA TRP A 17 -9.49 7.02 -4.28
C TRP A 17 -8.79 6.42 -5.49
N LEU A 18 -7.49 6.16 -5.34
CA LEU A 18 -6.67 5.44 -6.30
C LEU A 18 -6.03 4.24 -5.59
N ILE A 19 -6.26 3.06 -6.10
CA ILE A 19 -5.75 1.80 -5.54
C ILE A 19 -4.81 1.18 -6.54
N LEU A 20 -3.59 0.86 -6.11
CA LEU A 20 -2.54 0.26 -6.91
C LEU A 20 -2.05 -1.02 -6.25
N ASP A 21 -2.08 -2.11 -6.97
CA ASP A 21 -1.42 -3.37 -6.65
C ASP A 21 -0.21 -3.54 -7.57
N ILE A 22 0.98 -3.57 -6.99
CA ILE A 22 2.25 -3.61 -7.73
C ILE A 22 2.61 -5.04 -8.06
N GLY A 23 2.68 -5.34 -9.34
CA GLY A 23 3.21 -6.60 -9.86
C GLY A 23 4.36 -6.38 -10.83
N PHE A 24 5.19 -7.40 -11.01
CA PHE A 24 6.35 -7.36 -11.88
C PHE A 24 6.24 -8.39 -13.00
N SER A 25 6.41 -7.93 -14.24
CA SER A 25 6.58 -8.81 -15.39
C SER A 25 7.17 -8.01 -16.56
N ASN A 26 8.25 -8.52 -17.13
CA ASN A 26 8.93 -7.85 -18.24
C ASN A 26 8.05 -7.75 -19.51
N ASN A 27 7.16 -8.69 -19.72
CA ASN A 27 6.39 -8.81 -20.97
C ASN A 27 4.87 -8.71 -20.80
N LYS A 28 4.36 -8.51 -19.59
CA LYS A 28 2.93 -8.50 -19.28
C LYS A 28 2.54 -7.29 -18.47
N LYS A 29 1.31 -6.82 -18.66
CA LYS A 29 0.68 -5.87 -17.76
C LYS A 29 0.45 -6.59 -16.42
N SER A 30 1.14 -6.18 -15.38
CA SER A 30 1.13 -6.88 -14.09
C SER A 30 0.69 -6.01 -12.91
N CYS A 31 0.62 -4.68 -13.06
CA CYS A 31 0.06 -3.83 -12.03
C CYS A 31 -1.47 -3.72 -12.19
N GLY A 32 -2.20 -3.90 -11.10
CA GLY A 32 -3.62 -3.57 -11.03
C GLY A 32 -3.78 -2.12 -10.61
N ILE A 33 -4.59 -1.32 -11.31
CA ILE A 33 -4.91 0.05 -10.94
C ILE A 33 -6.42 0.29 -11.00
N LEU A 34 -6.94 1.00 -10.00
CA LEU A 34 -8.36 1.31 -9.90
C LEU A 34 -8.56 2.75 -9.41
N LEU A 35 -9.29 3.56 -10.19
CA LEU A 35 -9.61 4.93 -9.86
C LEU A 35 -11.11 5.07 -9.55
N GLY A 36 -11.45 5.41 -8.32
CA GLY A 36 -12.82 5.62 -7.87
C GLY A 36 -13.74 4.43 -8.18
N ASP A 37 -14.84 4.71 -8.84
CA ASP A 37 -15.83 3.68 -9.25
C ASP A 37 -15.57 3.10 -10.65
N ASN A 38 -14.48 3.50 -11.31
CA ASN A 38 -14.14 2.97 -12.62
C ASN A 38 -13.80 1.48 -12.56
N ALA A 39 -13.84 0.81 -13.70
CA ALA A 39 -13.34 -0.55 -13.83
C ALA A 39 -11.83 -0.61 -13.59
N ALA A 40 -11.38 -1.63 -12.88
CA ALA A 40 -9.96 -1.89 -12.68
C ALA A 40 -9.26 -2.16 -14.01
N LYS A 41 -8.00 -1.70 -14.14
CA LYS A 41 -7.18 -1.86 -15.33
C LYS A 41 -5.88 -2.58 -14.97
N GLN A 42 -5.29 -3.28 -15.93
CA GLN A 42 -3.91 -3.78 -15.81
C GLN A 42 -2.96 -2.95 -16.67
N LEU A 43 -1.86 -2.53 -16.06
CA LEU A 43 -0.83 -1.73 -16.71
C LEU A 43 0.55 -2.38 -16.51
N LYS A 44 1.52 -2.03 -17.36
CA LYS A 44 2.94 -2.24 -17.03
C LYS A 44 3.33 -1.31 -15.88
N PHE A 45 4.38 -1.65 -15.17
CA PHE A 45 4.79 -0.87 -13.99
C PHE A 45 5.04 0.61 -14.31
N ASN A 46 5.81 0.92 -15.37
CA ASN A 46 6.06 2.32 -15.77
C ASN A 46 4.76 3.06 -16.14
N ASP A 47 3.87 2.41 -16.89
CA ASP A 47 2.59 3.03 -17.26
C ASP A 47 1.73 3.30 -16.01
N ALA A 48 1.77 2.41 -15.02
CA ALA A 48 1.07 2.61 -13.74
C ALA A 48 1.66 3.78 -12.94
N LEU A 49 2.99 3.95 -12.92
CA LEU A 49 3.66 5.10 -12.32
C LEU A 49 3.20 6.41 -12.96
N ASP A 50 3.21 6.46 -14.30
CA ASP A 50 2.81 7.66 -15.05
C ASP A 50 1.34 8.00 -14.81
N GLU A 51 0.48 7.00 -14.72
CA GLU A 51 -0.94 7.18 -14.43
C GLU A 51 -1.17 7.72 -13.01
N VAL A 52 -0.45 7.21 -12.00
CA VAL A 52 -0.51 7.76 -10.62
C VAL A 52 -0.11 9.24 -10.60
N VAL A 53 1.01 9.59 -11.24
CA VAL A 53 1.49 10.97 -11.33
C VAL A 53 0.48 11.87 -12.03
N ARG A 54 -0.08 11.41 -13.16
CA ARG A 54 -1.11 12.14 -13.90
C ARG A 54 -2.34 12.43 -13.03
N ILE A 55 -2.85 11.41 -12.34
CA ILE A 55 -4.03 11.56 -11.48
C ILE A 55 -3.74 12.51 -10.31
N ALA A 56 -2.54 12.45 -9.72
CA ALA A 56 -2.15 13.33 -8.63
C ALA A 56 -2.01 14.81 -9.04
N ARG A 57 -1.83 15.08 -10.33
CA ARG A 57 -1.85 16.46 -10.88
C ARG A 57 -3.26 16.97 -11.11
N ASP A 58 -4.20 16.08 -11.41
CA ASP A 58 -5.57 16.45 -11.81
C ASP A 58 -6.55 16.58 -10.63
N LYS A 59 -6.20 16.10 -9.43
CA LYS A 59 -7.12 16.00 -8.29
C LYS A 59 -6.66 16.86 -7.12
N PRO A 60 -7.56 17.56 -6.42
CA PRO A 60 -7.19 18.37 -5.25
C PRO A 60 -6.84 17.49 -4.03
N LEU A 61 -7.53 16.36 -3.86
CA LEU A 61 -7.29 15.40 -2.78
C LEU A 61 -7.30 13.98 -3.32
N LEU A 62 -6.18 13.29 -3.16
CA LEU A 62 -5.97 11.90 -3.59
C LEU A 62 -5.72 11.00 -2.40
N ASN A 63 -6.56 10.00 -2.19
CA ASN A 63 -6.31 8.89 -1.28
C ASN A 63 -5.65 7.77 -2.08
N LEU A 64 -4.34 7.56 -1.88
CA LEU A 64 -3.56 6.57 -2.61
C LEU A 64 -3.31 5.34 -1.74
N VAL A 65 -3.90 4.22 -2.13
CA VAL A 65 -3.64 2.90 -1.53
C VAL A 65 -2.62 2.17 -2.39
N ILE A 66 -1.53 1.71 -1.79
CA ILE A 66 -0.49 0.94 -2.49
C ILE A 66 -0.39 -0.44 -1.83
N GLU A 67 -0.57 -1.51 -2.59
CA GLU A 67 -0.30 -2.88 -2.11
C GLU A 67 1.22 -3.10 -2.11
N ALA A 68 1.85 -2.50 -1.12
CA ALA A 68 3.28 -2.61 -0.83
C ALA A 68 3.50 -2.30 0.64
N PRO A 69 4.54 -2.86 1.29
CA PRO A 69 4.91 -2.46 2.63
C PRO A 69 5.31 -0.98 2.66
N LEU A 70 4.58 -0.15 3.40
CA LEU A 70 4.89 1.25 3.65
C LEU A 70 5.43 1.47 5.07
N SER A 71 5.48 0.40 5.86
CA SER A 71 6.13 0.33 7.15
C SER A 71 6.97 -0.95 7.27
N VAL A 72 7.93 -0.95 8.16
CA VAL A 72 8.87 -2.03 8.42
C VAL A 72 9.00 -2.26 9.91
N ALA A 73 9.40 -3.45 10.33
CA ALA A 73 9.57 -3.80 11.73
C ALA A 73 10.99 -4.30 12.01
N PHE A 74 11.49 -3.93 13.18
CA PHE A 74 12.76 -4.40 13.71
C PHE A 74 12.57 -4.92 15.15
N ASP A 75 13.31 -5.93 15.52
CA ASP A 75 13.39 -6.37 16.91
C ASP A 75 14.23 -5.38 17.77
N LYS A 76 14.31 -5.64 19.08
CA LYS A 76 15.10 -4.81 20.01
C LYS A 76 16.60 -4.76 19.69
N SER A 77 17.11 -5.72 18.90
CA SER A 77 18.52 -5.78 18.47
C SER A 77 18.74 -5.10 17.11
N GLY A 78 17.68 -4.56 16.48
CA GLY A 78 17.74 -3.92 15.17
C GLY A 78 17.65 -4.88 13.99
N ASN A 79 17.36 -6.17 14.20
CA ASN A 79 17.19 -7.11 13.09
C ASN A 79 15.83 -6.95 12.44
N PRO A 80 15.73 -7.07 11.10
CA PRO A 80 14.45 -7.09 10.40
C PRO A 80 13.52 -8.17 10.95
N LYS A 81 12.28 -7.80 11.21
CA LYS A 81 11.26 -8.68 11.80
C LYS A 81 9.95 -8.59 11.02
N ALA A 82 9.21 -9.69 11.02
CA ALA A 82 7.88 -9.70 10.42
C ALA A 82 6.93 -8.79 11.21
N ARG A 83 6.13 -8.02 10.50
CA ARG A 83 4.98 -7.35 11.09
C ARG A 83 3.90 -8.40 11.39
N ARG A 84 3.03 -8.13 12.37
CA ARG A 84 1.96 -9.06 12.77
C ARG A 84 1.12 -9.55 11.58
N ILE A 85 0.73 -8.64 10.69
CA ILE A 85 -0.10 -8.96 9.51
C ILE A 85 0.57 -9.93 8.53
N GLU A 86 1.90 -10.01 8.52
CA GLU A 86 2.67 -10.86 7.60
C GLU A 86 2.78 -12.31 8.05
N ARG A 87 2.45 -12.60 9.31
CA ARG A 87 2.46 -13.94 9.89
C ARG A 87 1.11 -14.64 9.86
N GLU A 88 0.06 -13.92 9.53
CA GLU A 88 -1.29 -14.46 9.52
C GLU A 88 -1.55 -15.39 8.31
N GLY A 89 -2.30 -16.46 8.51
CA GLY A 89 -2.68 -17.40 7.44
C GLY A 89 -1.66 -18.50 7.17
N GLY A 90 -0.73 -18.77 8.09
CA GLY A 90 0.19 -19.92 8.01
C GLY A 90 1.31 -19.80 6.99
N ARG A 91 1.47 -18.63 6.35
CA ARG A 91 2.61 -18.32 5.47
C ARG A 91 3.11 -16.91 5.73
N ASN A 92 4.43 -16.81 5.84
CA ASN A 92 5.08 -15.52 6.02
C ASN A 92 5.19 -14.78 4.67
N ARG A 93 4.63 -13.57 4.58
CA ARG A 93 4.87 -12.62 3.49
C ARG A 93 5.73 -11.49 4.04
N LEU A 94 6.99 -11.81 4.29
CA LEU A 94 7.90 -10.91 4.98
C LEU A 94 8.30 -9.75 4.07
N TRP A 95 8.23 -8.53 4.58
CA TRP A 95 8.58 -7.31 3.83
C TRP A 95 10.04 -7.29 3.37
N TYR A 96 10.93 -8.00 4.08
CA TYR A 96 12.37 -8.04 3.82
C TYR A 96 12.85 -9.25 3.02
N VAL A 97 11.94 -10.13 2.56
CA VAL A 97 12.28 -11.36 1.83
C VAL A 97 11.50 -11.46 0.52
N GLY A 98 12.21 -11.83 -0.54
CA GLY A 98 11.65 -12.18 -1.85
C GLY A 98 10.70 -11.13 -2.41
N PRO A 99 9.46 -11.51 -2.77
CA PRO A 99 8.50 -10.59 -3.35
C PRO A 99 8.17 -9.38 -2.47
N GLY A 100 8.16 -9.54 -1.14
CA GLY A 100 7.88 -8.45 -0.21
C GLY A 100 8.90 -7.32 -0.33
N CYS A 101 10.19 -7.68 -0.37
CA CYS A 101 11.27 -6.72 -0.56
C CYS A 101 11.19 -6.03 -1.95
N ALA A 102 10.93 -6.81 -3.00
CA ALA A 102 10.80 -6.26 -4.35
C ALA A 102 9.66 -5.24 -4.47
N VAL A 103 8.51 -5.54 -3.87
CA VAL A 103 7.35 -4.65 -3.87
C VAL A 103 7.60 -3.41 -2.98
N LEU A 104 8.29 -3.56 -1.84
CA LEU A 104 8.74 -2.44 -1.02
C LEU A 104 9.59 -1.45 -1.84
N VAL A 105 10.64 -1.94 -2.51
CA VAL A 105 11.53 -1.11 -3.34
C VAL A 105 10.75 -0.41 -4.46
N ALA A 106 9.85 -1.12 -5.13
CA ALA A 106 9.02 -0.54 -6.18
C ALA A 106 8.05 0.53 -5.64
N GLY A 107 7.48 0.30 -4.45
CA GLY A 107 6.66 1.30 -3.76
C GLY A 107 7.46 2.58 -3.45
N MET A 108 8.69 2.44 -2.98
CA MET A 108 9.57 3.58 -2.74
C MET A 108 9.93 4.31 -4.03
N TYR A 109 10.22 3.59 -5.10
CA TYR A 109 10.48 4.18 -6.42
C TYR A 109 9.27 4.97 -6.94
N LEU A 110 8.06 4.40 -6.83
CA LEU A 110 6.82 5.12 -7.13
C LEU A 110 6.71 6.42 -6.33
N MET A 111 6.94 6.34 -5.02
CA MET A 111 6.79 7.51 -4.14
C MET A 111 7.81 8.60 -4.46
N ARG A 112 9.07 8.24 -4.77
CA ARG A 112 10.07 9.20 -5.22
C ARG A 112 9.63 9.89 -6.52
N LYS A 113 9.19 9.12 -7.52
CA LYS A 113 8.70 9.67 -8.79
C LYS A 113 7.49 10.60 -8.58
N LEU A 114 6.56 10.22 -7.70
CA LEU A 114 5.41 11.05 -7.38
C LEU A 114 5.84 12.35 -6.69
N TYR A 115 6.75 12.29 -5.72
CA TYR A 115 7.28 13.45 -5.02
C TYR A 115 7.99 14.41 -5.99
N ASP A 116 8.90 13.92 -6.81
CA ASP A 116 9.68 14.70 -7.78
C ASP A 116 8.79 15.33 -8.86
N SER A 117 7.59 14.79 -9.07
CA SER A 117 6.60 15.34 -10.00
C SER A 117 5.88 16.59 -9.49
N HIS A 118 6.09 16.96 -8.22
CA HIS A 118 5.45 18.09 -7.54
C HIS A 118 3.91 18.08 -7.72
N PRO A 119 3.21 17.04 -7.20
CA PRO A 119 1.78 16.92 -7.41
C PRO A 119 1.03 18.10 -6.81
N SER A 120 0.02 18.60 -7.52
CA SER A 120 -0.88 19.66 -7.01
C SER A 120 -1.82 19.13 -5.92
N ALA A 121 -2.07 17.81 -5.89
CA ALA A 121 -2.91 17.16 -4.90
C ALA A 121 -2.30 17.16 -3.51
N ASP A 122 -3.19 17.20 -2.50
CA ASP A 122 -2.89 16.60 -1.21
C ASP A 122 -3.05 15.08 -1.33
N VAL A 123 -1.93 14.35 -1.21
CA VAL A 123 -1.89 12.89 -1.35
C VAL A 123 -1.82 12.23 0.02
N LYS A 124 -2.88 11.52 0.39
CA LYS A 124 -2.92 10.69 1.61
C LYS A 124 -2.58 9.25 1.27
N LEU A 125 -1.58 8.71 1.95
CA LEU A 125 -1.11 7.34 1.72
C LEU A 125 -1.78 6.35 2.66
N PHE A 126 -2.09 5.18 2.11
CA PHE A 126 -2.57 4.01 2.82
C PHE A 126 -1.84 2.77 2.31
N GLU A 127 -1.51 1.85 3.20
CA GLU A 127 -0.96 0.56 2.79
C GLU A 127 -2.12 -0.39 2.48
N GLY A 128 -2.10 -1.03 1.32
CA GLY A 128 -2.94 -2.18 1.00
C GLY A 128 -2.22 -3.47 1.36
N PHE A 129 -2.91 -4.41 2.00
CA PHE A 129 -2.36 -5.73 2.30
C PHE A 129 -3.35 -6.82 1.92
N ILE A 130 -3.00 -7.61 0.91
CA ILE A 130 -3.77 -8.79 0.54
C ILE A 130 -3.20 -9.97 1.30
N SER A 131 -3.94 -10.46 2.31
CA SER A 131 -3.52 -11.65 3.03
C SER A 131 -3.50 -12.86 2.10
N TYR A 132 -2.93 -13.93 2.58
CA TYR A 132 -2.61 -15.14 1.87
C TYR A 132 -3.63 -15.58 0.79
N LYS A 133 -3.14 -15.74 -0.44
CA LYS A 133 -3.85 -16.44 -1.52
C LYS A 133 -3.55 -17.94 -1.45
N SER A 134 -4.56 -18.80 -1.60
CA SER A 134 -4.32 -20.24 -1.66
C SER A 134 -3.35 -20.59 -2.80
N LYS A 135 -2.62 -21.72 -2.71
CA LYS A 135 -1.71 -22.18 -3.78
C LYS A 135 -2.38 -22.31 -5.16
N VAL A 136 -3.68 -22.50 -5.17
CA VAL A 136 -4.49 -22.69 -6.36
C VAL A 136 -4.89 -21.36 -7.02
N THR A 137 -4.89 -20.27 -6.25
CA THR A 137 -5.31 -18.96 -6.76
C THR A 137 -4.11 -18.26 -7.39
N LYS A 138 -4.08 -18.16 -8.71
CA LYS A 138 -3.10 -17.30 -9.40
C LYS A 138 -3.27 -15.86 -8.97
N SER A 139 -2.16 -15.14 -8.85
CA SER A 139 -2.18 -13.70 -8.59
C SER A 139 -3.04 -13.00 -9.64
N ASN A 140 -4.02 -12.22 -9.18
CA ASN A 140 -4.92 -11.47 -10.05
C ASN A 140 -5.02 -10.04 -9.53
N HIS A 141 -4.14 -9.18 -10.02
CA HIS A 141 -4.02 -7.80 -9.58
C HIS A 141 -5.31 -6.97 -9.81
N LEU A 142 -6.16 -7.34 -10.80
CA LEU A 142 -7.48 -6.72 -10.95
C LEU A 142 -8.40 -7.06 -9.78
N ARG A 143 -8.45 -8.34 -9.40
CA ARG A 143 -9.24 -8.79 -8.25
C ARG A 143 -8.77 -8.14 -6.96
N ASP A 144 -7.47 -7.99 -6.81
CA ASP A 144 -6.86 -7.49 -5.59
C ASP A 144 -7.24 -6.02 -5.33
N VAL A 145 -7.16 -5.14 -6.34
CA VAL A 145 -7.62 -3.75 -6.20
C VAL A 145 -9.13 -3.65 -5.99
N GLU A 146 -9.92 -4.57 -6.54
CA GLU A 146 -11.37 -4.65 -6.30
C GLU A 146 -11.70 -5.09 -4.87
N LEU A 147 -10.94 -6.01 -4.28
CA LEU A 147 -11.10 -6.42 -2.88
C LEU A 147 -10.81 -5.25 -1.94
N LEU A 148 -9.73 -4.50 -2.17
CA LEU A 148 -9.41 -3.30 -1.41
C LEU A 148 -10.51 -2.24 -1.53
N ARG A 149 -11.02 -1.98 -2.74
CA ARG A 149 -12.17 -1.07 -2.95
C ARG A 149 -13.39 -1.50 -2.14
N LYS A 150 -13.75 -2.78 -2.20
CA LYS A 150 -14.88 -3.32 -1.43
C LYS A 150 -14.72 -3.08 0.06
N ALA A 151 -13.53 -3.33 0.60
CA ALA A 151 -13.23 -3.12 2.02
C ALA A 151 -13.39 -1.64 2.42
N ILE A 152 -12.87 -0.70 1.61
CA ILE A 152 -12.99 0.74 1.88
C ILE A 152 -14.45 1.22 1.81
N LYS A 153 -15.24 0.67 0.88
CA LYS A 153 -16.67 1.01 0.73
C LYS A 153 -17.56 0.42 1.84
N ALA A 154 -17.14 -0.64 2.48
CA ALA A 154 -17.92 -1.39 3.46
C ALA A 154 -17.92 -0.71 4.84
N LYS A 155 -18.60 0.43 4.98
CA LYS A 155 -18.61 1.27 6.20
C LYS A 155 -18.82 0.48 7.50
N GLN A 156 -19.72 -0.51 7.51
CA GLN A 156 -20.07 -1.28 8.71
C GLN A 156 -18.96 -2.24 9.14
N THR A 157 -18.19 -2.77 8.19
CA THR A 157 -17.14 -3.75 8.45
C THR A 157 -15.72 -3.17 8.27
N LEU A 158 -15.62 -1.91 7.90
CA LEU A 158 -14.31 -1.25 7.65
C LEU A 158 -13.33 -1.44 8.81
N ARG A 159 -13.81 -1.32 10.06
CA ARG A 159 -12.98 -1.53 11.27
C ARG A 159 -12.28 -2.89 11.33
N HIS A 160 -12.83 -3.92 10.67
CA HIS A 160 -12.24 -5.26 10.61
C HIS A 160 -11.14 -5.37 9.53
N HIS A 161 -11.08 -4.40 8.65
CA HIS A 161 -10.11 -4.34 7.55
C HIS A 161 -8.97 -3.35 7.82
N VAL A 162 -9.10 -2.48 8.81
CA VAL A 162 -8.11 -1.45 9.10
C VAL A 162 -7.24 -1.86 10.28
N ILE A 163 -5.94 -1.97 10.03
CA ILE A 163 -4.92 -2.22 11.05
C ILE A 163 -4.19 -0.91 11.30
N LYS A 164 -4.16 -0.50 12.56
CA LYS A 164 -3.46 0.71 12.97
C LYS A 164 -1.95 0.45 13.08
N PRO A 165 -1.10 1.49 13.00
CA PRO A 165 0.35 1.34 13.14
C PRO A 165 0.78 0.60 14.41
N GLU A 166 0.12 0.89 15.54
CA GLU A 166 0.41 0.25 16.83
C GLU A 166 0.10 -1.24 16.84
N ASP A 167 -0.86 -1.70 16.03
CA ASP A 167 -1.28 -3.10 15.95
C ASP A 167 -0.39 -3.94 15.00
N LEU A 168 0.60 -3.31 14.34
CA LEU A 168 1.55 -4.01 13.46
C LEU A 168 2.66 -4.75 14.22
N LYS A 169 2.86 -4.44 15.49
CA LYS A 169 3.83 -5.11 16.34
C LYS A 169 3.49 -6.58 16.55
N THR A 170 4.51 -7.44 16.55
CA THR A 170 4.39 -8.85 16.96
C THR A 170 4.65 -8.98 18.46
N ASP A 171 5.64 -8.24 18.96
CA ASP A 171 6.00 -8.17 20.37
C ASP A 171 5.99 -6.70 20.83
N PRO A 172 5.77 -6.41 22.12
CA PRO A 172 5.75 -5.06 22.65
C PRO A 172 7.01 -4.25 22.34
N ASP A 173 8.17 -4.91 22.37
CA ASP A 173 9.48 -4.29 22.14
C ASP A 173 9.84 -4.08 20.67
N ASP A 174 8.98 -4.51 19.75
CA ASP A 174 9.20 -4.29 18.33
C ASP A 174 9.15 -2.80 17.99
N ASN A 175 10.09 -2.39 17.13
CA ASN A 175 10.14 -1.05 16.59
C ASN A 175 9.54 -1.04 15.19
N ILE A 176 8.33 -0.45 15.06
CA ILE A 176 7.72 -0.21 13.74
C ILE A 176 8.18 1.15 13.24
N ARG A 177 8.71 1.20 12.03
CA ARG A 177 9.19 2.42 11.40
C ARG A 177 8.54 2.64 10.03
N SER A 178 8.48 3.87 9.61
CA SER A 178 8.12 4.21 8.23
C SER A 178 9.17 3.64 7.27
N ALA A 179 8.74 2.98 6.20
CA ALA A 179 9.62 2.50 5.15
C ALA A 179 10.39 3.66 4.48
N PHE A 180 9.79 4.83 4.41
CA PHE A 180 10.39 6.03 3.84
C PHE A 180 11.54 6.56 4.69
N GLU A 181 11.36 6.54 6.00
CA GLU A 181 12.41 6.93 6.94
C GLU A 181 13.63 6.01 6.81
N VAL A 182 13.39 4.70 6.78
CA VAL A 182 14.45 3.69 6.63
C VAL A 182 15.16 3.80 5.29
N MET A 183 14.44 4.13 4.22
CA MET A 183 14.99 4.37 2.88
C MET A 183 15.54 5.79 2.69
N ASN A 184 15.70 6.55 3.78
CA ASN A 184 16.23 7.91 3.79
C ASN A 184 15.46 8.93 2.91
N MET A 185 14.14 8.75 2.80
CA MET A 185 13.24 9.67 2.09
C MET A 185 12.62 10.67 3.05
N LYS A 186 13.44 11.35 3.87
CA LYS A 186 13.02 12.22 4.97
C LYS A 186 12.33 13.51 4.51
N ASP A 187 12.51 13.87 3.26
CA ASP A 187 11.89 15.01 2.60
C ASP A 187 10.39 14.80 2.28
N ILE A 188 9.92 13.57 2.36
CA ILE A 188 8.49 13.24 2.29
C ILE A 188 7.96 13.13 3.71
N ASP A 189 6.90 13.89 4.09
CA ASP A 189 6.30 13.79 5.43
C ASP A 189 5.60 12.47 5.62
N LEU A 190 6.04 11.72 6.65
CA LEU A 190 5.62 10.34 6.70
C LEU A 190 5.54 9.82 8.14
N GLY A 191 4.36 9.84 8.62
CA GLY A 191 3.94 8.87 9.63
C GLY A 191 3.88 7.46 9.03
N ILE A 192 3.57 6.49 9.84
CA ILE A 192 3.26 5.13 9.40
C ILE A 192 1.79 5.10 8.96
N PRO A 193 1.48 4.82 7.68
CA PRO A 193 0.11 4.79 7.24
C PRO A 193 -0.64 3.57 7.81
N PRO A 194 -1.95 3.70 8.05
CA PRO A 194 -2.77 2.54 8.40
C PRO A 194 -2.83 1.55 7.25
N VAL A 195 -2.96 0.26 7.60
CA VAL A 195 -3.03 -0.83 6.64
C VAL A 195 -4.48 -1.21 6.39
N ILE A 196 -4.89 -1.28 5.12
CA ILE A 196 -6.18 -1.82 4.69
C ILE A 196 -5.94 -3.28 4.29
N LYS A 197 -6.36 -4.20 5.17
CA LYS A 197 -6.13 -5.64 5.02
C LYS A 197 -7.37 -6.32 4.49
N VAL A 198 -7.19 -7.16 3.47
CA VAL A 198 -8.24 -8.04 2.93
C VAL A 198 -7.73 -9.47 2.76
N ASN A 199 -8.64 -10.43 2.75
CA ASN A 199 -8.33 -11.82 2.45
C ASN A 199 -8.42 -12.03 0.92
N GLY A 200 -7.34 -12.57 0.34
CA GLY A 200 -7.22 -12.85 -1.08
C GLY A 200 -7.87 -14.16 -1.54
#